data_8d16e2aedd982609f85b37df2f1a956b
#
_entry.id   8d16e2aedd982609f85b37df2f1a956b
#
_cell.length_a   1.000
_cell.length_b   1.000
_cell.length_c   1.000
_cell.angle_alpha   90.00
_cell.angle_beta   90.00
_cell.angle_gamma   90.00
#
_symmetry.space_group_name_H-M   'P 1'
#
loop_
_entity.id
_entity.type
_entity.pdbx_description
1 polymer ?
#
loop_
_entity_poly.entity_id
_entity_poly.type
_entity_poly.pdbx_seq_one_letter_code
_entity_poly.pdbx_strand_id
1 'polypeptide(L)'
;HLADIAHITGLVAAGVHANPVPHADFVTGSTHKTIRAGRGGIIMCSEEHADDVDSAVFPGSQGGPLMHNVAGKAVGFGEALEPEFEEYAQQVVDNAQTLASVLQDHGLSLVSGGTDKHLLLVDLRESHPELTGKEAEAALDDVGLVINKNTVPGETRSPMVTSGIRIGTPAVTTRGFGEEEMEAVGEVVATVLDDPTDDEVKREASWRVERLCDEFAVYE
;
A
#
# COMPACT_ATOMS: atom_id res chain seq x y z
N HIS A 1 -25.69 -3.44 -1.43
CA HIS A 1 -24.41 -2.87 -0.97
C HIS A 1 -23.24 -3.63 -1.60
N LEU A 2 -22.30 -2.91 -2.24
CA LEU A 2 -21.05 -3.46 -2.75
C LEU A 2 -19.89 -2.87 -1.92
N ALA A 3 -19.03 -3.74 -1.39
CA ALA A 3 -17.80 -3.35 -0.70
C ALA A 3 -16.59 -3.72 -1.55
N ASP A 4 -15.83 -2.72 -1.99
CA ASP A 4 -14.55 -2.94 -2.67
C ASP A 4 -13.41 -2.91 -1.66
N ILE A 5 -12.82 -4.08 -1.40
CA ILE A 5 -11.70 -4.26 -0.48
C ILE A 5 -10.36 -4.50 -1.22
N ALA A 6 -10.26 -4.08 -2.46
CA ALA A 6 -9.12 -4.39 -3.33
C ALA A 6 -7.76 -4.10 -2.68
N HIS A 7 -7.64 -3.01 -1.93
CA HIS A 7 -6.41 -2.66 -1.23
C HIS A 7 -6.16 -3.44 0.06
N ILE A 8 -7.22 -3.86 0.75
CA ILE A 8 -7.14 -4.45 2.09
C ILE A 8 -7.55 -5.93 2.11
N THR A 9 -7.68 -6.58 0.95
CA THR A 9 -8.11 -7.98 0.84
C THR A 9 -7.30 -8.90 1.77
N GLY A 10 -5.98 -8.75 1.82
CA GLY A 10 -5.12 -9.53 2.69
C GLY A 10 -5.32 -9.24 4.17
N LEU A 11 -5.50 -7.97 4.54
CA LEU A 11 -5.73 -7.58 5.95
C LEU A 11 -7.08 -8.10 6.46
N VAL A 12 -8.10 -8.09 5.61
CA VAL A 12 -9.42 -8.68 5.93
C VAL A 12 -9.32 -10.20 6.04
N ALA A 13 -8.60 -10.86 5.13
CA ALA A 13 -8.40 -12.32 5.15
C ALA A 13 -7.65 -12.77 6.42
N ALA A 14 -6.64 -12.01 6.86
CA ALA A 14 -5.89 -12.26 8.08
C ALA A 14 -6.64 -11.87 9.38
N GLY A 15 -7.80 -11.23 9.28
CA GLY A 15 -8.56 -10.81 10.46
C GLY A 15 -8.04 -9.54 11.15
N VAL A 16 -7.00 -8.88 10.63
CA VAL A 16 -6.43 -7.65 11.20
C VAL A 16 -7.19 -6.39 10.78
N HIS A 17 -8.18 -6.51 9.89
CA HIS A 17 -9.07 -5.43 9.49
C HIS A 17 -10.54 -5.90 9.49
N ALA A 18 -11.47 -4.96 9.71
CA ALA A 18 -12.90 -5.25 9.74
C ALA A 18 -13.37 -5.96 8.45
N ASN A 19 -14.11 -7.04 8.62
CA ASN A 19 -14.61 -7.87 7.52
C ASN A 19 -16.00 -7.41 7.04
N PRO A 20 -16.14 -6.88 5.81
CA PRO A 20 -17.42 -6.45 5.28
C PRO A 20 -18.28 -7.59 4.70
N VAL A 21 -17.71 -8.78 4.50
CA VAL A 21 -18.42 -9.91 3.84
C VAL A 21 -19.77 -10.21 4.45
N PRO A 22 -19.96 -10.25 5.78
CA PRO A 22 -21.28 -10.50 6.37
C PRO A 22 -22.32 -9.37 6.19
N HIS A 23 -21.89 -8.20 5.70
CA HIS A 23 -22.67 -6.97 5.67
C HIS A 23 -22.90 -6.41 4.26
N ALA A 24 -22.36 -7.05 3.23
CA ALA A 24 -22.46 -6.61 1.85
C ALA A 24 -23.07 -7.69 0.95
N ASP A 25 -23.86 -7.27 -0.04
CA ASP A 25 -24.43 -8.17 -1.05
C ASP A 25 -23.35 -8.68 -2.00
N PHE A 26 -22.37 -7.80 -2.30
CA PHE A 26 -21.20 -8.10 -3.13
C PHE A 26 -19.94 -7.55 -2.48
N VAL A 27 -18.86 -8.34 -2.51
CA VAL A 27 -17.54 -7.88 -2.11
C VAL A 27 -16.57 -8.14 -3.25
N THR A 28 -15.84 -7.09 -3.66
CA THR A 28 -14.79 -7.20 -4.67
C THR A 28 -13.41 -7.00 -4.07
N GLY A 29 -12.44 -7.74 -4.57
CA GLY A 29 -11.07 -7.66 -4.10
C GLY A 29 -10.05 -7.84 -5.21
N SER A 30 -8.83 -7.35 -5.01
CA SER A 30 -7.69 -7.69 -5.85
C SER A 30 -6.87 -8.80 -5.22
N THR A 31 -6.33 -9.68 -6.06
CA THR A 31 -5.57 -10.85 -5.58
C THR A 31 -4.05 -10.62 -5.59
N HIS A 32 -3.58 -9.49 -6.12
CA HIS A 32 -2.15 -9.17 -6.27
C HIS A 32 -1.65 -8.00 -5.40
N LYS A 33 -2.45 -7.54 -4.43
CA LYS A 33 -2.06 -6.49 -3.46
C LYS A 33 -1.73 -7.13 -2.11
N THR A 34 -2.38 -6.71 -1.03
CA THR A 34 -2.05 -7.18 0.33
C THR A 34 -2.18 -8.69 0.52
N ILE A 35 -2.99 -9.40 -0.25
CA ILE A 35 -3.10 -10.87 -0.18
C ILE A 35 -1.96 -11.61 -0.91
N ARG A 36 -1.10 -10.92 -1.67
CA ARG A 36 0.12 -11.44 -2.32
C ARG A 36 -0.08 -12.65 -3.25
N ALA A 37 -1.25 -12.80 -3.88
CA ALA A 37 -1.53 -13.90 -4.81
C ALA A 37 -1.35 -13.49 -6.28
N GLY A 38 -1.60 -14.40 -7.20
CA GLY A 38 -1.54 -14.15 -8.64
C GLY A 38 -2.43 -12.97 -9.09
N ARG A 39 -1.99 -12.22 -10.11
CA ARG A 39 -2.69 -11.01 -10.57
C ARG A 39 -4.11 -11.31 -11.03
N GLY A 40 -5.06 -10.56 -10.50
CA GLY A 40 -6.47 -10.61 -10.87
C GLY A 40 -7.38 -10.01 -9.81
N GLY A 41 -8.65 -10.34 -9.91
CA GLY A 41 -9.68 -9.98 -8.93
C GLY A 41 -10.45 -11.19 -8.43
N ILE A 42 -11.21 -10.97 -7.40
CA ILE A 42 -12.25 -11.89 -6.89
C ILE A 42 -13.53 -11.11 -6.68
N ILE A 43 -14.66 -11.81 -6.81
CA ILE A 43 -15.97 -11.33 -6.42
C ILE A 43 -16.54 -12.38 -5.48
N MET A 44 -17.08 -11.95 -4.36
CA MET A 44 -17.82 -12.76 -3.39
C MET A 44 -19.23 -12.22 -3.30
N CYS A 45 -20.22 -13.11 -3.25
CA CYS A 45 -21.63 -12.74 -3.10
C CYS A 45 -22.39 -13.86 -2.39
N SER A 46 -23.65 -13.60 -2.02
CA SER A 46 -24.54 -14.65 -1.57
C SER A 46 -24.92 -15.59 -2.73
N GLU A 47 -25.33 -16.82 -2.40
CA GLU A 47 -25.72 -17.86 -3.38
C GLU A 47 -26.81 -17.40 -4.35
N GLU A 48 -27.73 -16.56 -3.90
CA GLU A 48 -28.83 -16.02 -4.74
C GLU A 48 -28.35 -15.16 -5.92
N HIS A 49 -27.13 -14.61 -5.84
CA HIS A 49 -26.50 -13.77 -6.88
C HIS A 49 -25.43 -14.50 -7.69
N ALA A 50 -25.09 -15.75 -7.35
CA ALA A 50 -23.97 -16.47 -7.93
C ALA A 50 -24.07 -16.62 -9.46
N ASP A 51 -25.26 -17.08 -9.96
CA ASP A 51 -25.48 -17.29 -11.40
C ASP A 51 -25.38 -15.99 -12.21
N ASP A 52 -25.88 -14.87 -11.64
CA ASP A 52 -25.79 -13.55 -12.28
C ASP A 52 -24.35 -13.06 -12.35
N VAL A 53 -23.58 -13.23 -11.26
CA VAL A 53 -22.16 -12.87 -11.20
C VAL A 53 -21.36 -13.73 -12.18
N ASP A 54 -21.54 -15.03 -12.20
CA ASP A 54 -20.86 -15.95 -13.10
C ASP A 54 -21.12 -15.59 -14.56
N SER A 55 -22.39 -15.33 -14.92
CA SER A 55 -22.77 -14.92 -16.28
C SER A 55 -22.21 -13.55 -16.65
N ALA A 56 -22.15 -12.61 -15.72
CA ALA A 56 -21.57 -11.28 -15.95
C ALA A 56 -20.04 -11.34 -16.13
N VAL A 57 -19.37 -12.24 -15.43
CA VAL A 57 -17.94 -12.47 -15.60
C VAL A 57 -17.66 -13.21 -16.90
N PHE A 58 -18.28 -14.37 -17.11
CA PHE A 58 -18.12 -15.17 -18.33
C PHE A 58 -19.47 -15.70 -18.83
N PRO A 59 -19.86 -15.40 -20.10
CA PRO A 59 -19.08 -14.68 -21.11
C PRO A 59 -19.33 -13.16 -21.13
N GLY A 60 -20.01 -12.59 -20.11
CA GLY A 60 -20.49 -11.20 -20.15
C GLY A 60 -19.39 -10.16 -20.34
N SER A 61 -18.30 -10.27 -19.60
CA SER A 61 -17.18 -9.29 -19.64
C SER A 61 -15.83 -9.89 -19.95
N GLN A 62 -15.64 -11.19 -19.78
CA GLN A 62 -14.36 -11.88 -19.94
C GLN A 62 -14.51 -13.14 -20.83
N GLY A 63 -13.39 -13.68 -21.30
CA GLY A 63 -13.28 -14.94 -22.01
C GLY A 63 -12.59 -16.00 -21.17
N GLY A 64 -11.92 -16.95 -21.82
CA GLY A 64 -11.18 -18.04 -21.17
C GLY A 64 -10.10 -17.49 -20.22
N PRO A 65 -10.04 -17.99 -18.96
CA PRO A 65 -9.11 -17.49 -17.97
C PRO A 65 -7.67 -17.92 -18.24
N LEU A 66 -6.72 -17.12 -17.77
CA LEU A 66 -5.31 -17.47 -17.77
C LEU A 66 -5.04 -18.45 -16.60
N MET A 67 -4.91 -19.73 -16.92
CA MET A 67 -4.83 -20.79 -15.90
C MET A 67 -3.60 -20.70 -15.00
N HIS A 68 -2.49 -20.14 -15.48
CA HIS A 68 -1.33 -19.85 -14.62
C HIS A 68 -1.64 -18.80 -13.55
N ASN A 69 -2.48 -17.79 -13.86
CA ASN A 69 -2.96 -16.85 -12.85
C ASN A 69 -3.92 -17.50 -11.86
N VAL A 70 -4.78 -18.42 -12.32
CA VAL A 70 -5.66 -19.19 -11.44
C VAL A 70 -4.83 -20.04 -10.48
N ALA A 71 -3.80 -20.74 -10.99
CA ALA A 71 -2.88 -21.53 -10.16
C ALA A 71 -2.13 -20.64 -9.15
N GLY A 72 -1.63 -19.48 -9.57
CA GLY A 72 -0.99 -18.51 -8.67
C GLY A 72 -1.92 -17.96 -7.59
N LYS A 73 -3.21 -17.76 -7.91
CA LYS A 73 -4.21 -17.40 -6.89
C LYS A 73 -4.44 -18.53 -5.90
N ALA A 74 -4.54 -19.77 -6.37
CA ALA A 74 -4.75 -20.93 -5.50
C ALA A 74 -3.59 -21.11 -4.50
N VAL A 75 -2.34 -20.94 -4.95
CA VAL A 75 -1.16 -20.97 -4.07
C VAL A 75 -1.21 -19.83 -3.06
N GLY A 76 -1.38 -18.57 -3.51
CA GLY A 76 -1.41 -17.43 -2.60
C GLY A 76 -2.58 -17.46 -1.61
N PHE A 77 -3.72 -18.02 -1.98
CA PHE A 77 -4.82 -18.22 -1.03
C PHE A 77 -4.52 -19.34 -0.03
N GLY A 78 -3.78 -20.40 -0.45
CA GLY A 78 -3.29 -21.40 0.46
C GLY A 78 -2.31 -20.83 1.49
N GLU A 79 -1.37 -20.02 1.05
CA GLU A 79 -0.44 -19.29 1.94
C GLU A 79 -1.19 -18.33 2.89
N ALA A 80 -2.24 -17.68 2.42
CA ALA A 80 -3.05 -16.76 3.24
C ALA A 80 -3.90 -17.47 4.33
N LEU A 81 -3.97 -18.80 4.33
CA LEU A 81 -4.59 -19.60 5.38
C LEU A 81 -3.62 -20.01 6.49
N GLU A 82 -2.32 -19.83 6.27
CA GLU A 82 -1.29 -20.20 7.24
C GLU A 82 -1.10 -19.11 8.30
N PRO A 83 -0.72 -19.47 9.54
CA PRO A 83 -0.54 -18.50 10.64
C PRO A 83 0.48 -17.39 10.31
N GLU A 84 1.50 -17.69 9.54
CA GLU A 84 2.54 -16.75 9.14
C GLU A 84 1.99 -15.59 8.30
N PHE A 85 0.85 -15.79 7.65
CA PHE A 85 0.20 -14.71 6.91
C PHE A 85 -0.49 -13.71 7.85
N GLU A 86 -1.04 -14.16 8.97
CA GLU A 86 -1.60 -13.27 10.00
C GLU A 86 -0.48 -12.43 10.63
N GLU A 87 0.67 -13.04 10.96
CA GLU A 87 1.84 -12.34 11.47
C GLU A 87 2.34 -11.28 10.47
N TYR A 88 2.45 -11.63 9.20
CA TYR A 88 2.78 -10.68 8.13
C TYR A 88 1.79 -9.52 8.04
N ALA A 89 0.51 -9.80 8.05
CA ALA A 89 -0.53 -8.79 7.91
C ALA A 89 -0.54 -7.82 9.11
N GLN A 90 -0.29 -8.31 10.32
CA GLN A 90 -0.13 -7.48 11.50
C GLN A 90 1.13 -6.61 11.38
N GLN A 91 2.27 -7.18 10.99
CA GLN A 91 3.50 -6.41 10.79
C GLN A 91 3.34 -5.31 9.73
N VAL A 92 2.54 -5.55 8.68
CA VAL A 92 2.21 -4.51 7.69
C VAL A 92 1.54 -3.30 8.34
N VAL A 93 0.63 -3.53 9.27
CA VAL A 93 -0.09 -2.46 9.99
C VAL A 93 0.85 -1.76 10.99
N ASP A 94 1.62 -2.52 11.76
CA ASP A 94 2.56 -2.00 12.75
C ASP A 94 3.62 -1.12 12.06
N ASN A 95 4.18 -1.57 10.97
CA ASN A 95 5.08 -0.81 10.12
C ASN A 95 4.47 0.50 9.61
N ALA A 96 3.20 0.48 9.20
CA ALA A 96 2.52 1.68 8.75
C ALA A 96 2.27 2.68 9.89
N GLN A 97 1.98 2.20 11.09
CA GLN A 97 1.78 3.03 12.28
C GLN A 97 3.10 3.65 12.75
N THR A 98 4.19 2.87 12.75
CA THR A 98 5.53 3.37 13.06
C THR A 98 5.94 4.46 12.08
N LEU A 99 5.82 4.21 10.78
CA LEU A 99 6.10 5.22 9.76
C LEU A 99 5.26 6.48 9.96
N ALA A 100 3.96 6.32 10.27
CA ALA A 100 3.07 7.44 10.53
C ALA A 100 3.54 8.29 11.73
N SER A 101 3.95 7.65 12.81
CA SER A 101 4.47 8.33 14.01
C SER A 101 5.72 9.14 13.70
N VAL A 102 6.70 8.52 13.03
CA VAL A 102 7.96 9.20 12.67
C VAL A 102 7.70 10.42 11.78
N LEU A 103 6.86 10.29 10.76
CA LEU A 103 6.54 11.41 9.88
C LEU A 103 5.84 12.55 10.62
N GLN A 104 4.95 12.23 11.59
CA GLN A 104 4.31 13.24 12.44
C GLN A 104 5.30 13.92 13.40
N ASP A 105 6.26 13.17 13.96
CA ASP A 105 7.32 13.72 14.82
C ASP A 105 8.20 14.71 14.04
N HIS A 106 8.35 14.51 12.73
CA HIS A 106 8.99 15.45 11.79
C HIS A 106 8.04 16.57 11.30
N GLY A 107 6.84 16.69 11.86
CA GLY A 107 5.91 17.78 11.55
C GLY A 107 5.09 17.59 10.28
N LEU A 108 5.10 16.41 9.67
CA LEU A 108 4.27 16.11 8.50
C LEU A 108 2.83 15.82 8.90
N SER A 109 1.88 16.41 8.18
CA SER A 109 0.44 16.21 8.42
C SER A 109 -0.05 14.96 7.71
N LEU A 110 -0.70 14.05 8.45
CA LEU A 110 -1.31 12.85 7.89
C LEU A 110 -2.83 13.01 7.77
N VAL A 111 -3.38 12.63 6.63
CA VAL A 111 -4.84 12.56 6.45
C VAL A 111 -5.40 11.59 7.50
N SER A 112 -6.47 11.97 8.17
CA SER A 112 -7.09 11.25 9.30
C SER A 112 -6.23 11.17 10.56
N GLY A 113 -5.09 11.85 10.63
CA GLY A 113 -4.20 11.85 11.79
C GLY A 113 -3.42 10.54 12.00
N GLY A 114 -3.31 9.69 10.97
CA GLY A 114 -2.58 8.42 11.04
C GLY A 114 -3.16 7.35 10.14
N THR A 115 -2.91 6.08 10.48
CA THR A 115 -3.43 4.93 9.74
C THR A 115 -3.70 3.74 10.65
N ASP A 116 -4.71 2.94 10.30
CA ASP A 116 -5.05 1.64 10.88
C ASP A 116 -4.91 0.49 9.86
N LYS A 117 -4.21 0.74 8.75
CA LYS A 117 -4.04 -0.20 7.65
C LYS A 117 -2.63 -0.10 7.05
N HIS A 118 -2.45 -0.59 5.83
CA HIS A 118 -1.17 -0.79 5.14
C HIS A 118 -0.59 0.44 4.44
N LEU A 119 -1.25 1.58 4.46
CA LEU A 119 -0.80 2.80 3.78
C LEU A 119 -1.22 4.05 4.56
N LEU A 120 -0.54 5.14 4.29
CA LEU A 120 -0.85 6.46 4.81
C LEU A 120 -0.82 7.50 3.69
N LEU A 121 -1.54 8.59 3.89
CA LEU A 121 -1.53 9.77 3.03
C LEU A 121 -0.92 10.94 3.80
N VAL A 122 0.14 11.52 3.25
CA VAL A 122 0.74 12.76 3.75
C VAL A 122 0.14 13.94 3.00
N ASP A 123 -0.34 14.93 3.74
CA ASP A 123 -0.78 16.21 3.21
C ASP A 123 0.34 17.24 3.35
N LEU A 124 0.93 17.66 2.23
CA LEU A 124 2.09 18.55 2.20
C LEU A 124 1.72 20.04 2.42
N ARG A 125 0.43 20.41 2.37
CA ARG A 125 0.02 21.82 2.34
C ARG A 125 0.36 22.62 3.59
N GLU A 126 0.44 21.95 4.74
CA GLU A 126 0.77 22.60 6.02
C GLU A 126 2.26 22.62 6.29
N SER A 127 2.94 21.48 6.08
CA SER A 127 4.37 21.34 6.36
C SER A 127 5.26 21.90 5.23
N HIS A 128 4.87 21.67 3.98
CA HIS A 128 5.67 22.03 2.78
C HIS A 128 4.78 22.69 1.71
N PRO A 129 4.24 23.91 1.96
CA PRO A 129 3.21 24.53 1.11
C PRO A 129 3.66 24.78 -0.33
N GLU A 130 4.96 24.95 -0.56
CA GLU A 130 5.53 25.16 -1.90
C GLU A 130 5.77 23.84 -2.65
N LEU A 131 5.90 22.72 -1.93
CA LEU A 131 6.17 21.40 -2.51
C LEU A 131 4.88 20.77 -3.04
N THR A 132 4.90 20.28 -4.28
CA THR A 132 3.80 19.52 -4.84
C THR A 132 4.00 18.02 -4.62
N GLY A 133 2.91 17.25 -4.65
CA GLY A 133 3.00 15.78 -4.61
C GLY A 133 3.86 15.21 -5.74
N LYS A 134 3.84 15.85 -6.93
CA LYS A 134 4.66 15.45 -8.07
C LYS A 134 6.16 15.69 -7.84
N GLU A 135 6.53 16.80 -7.24
CA GLU A 135 7.93 17.09 -6.91
C GLU A 135 8.43 16.19 -5.80
N ALA A 136 7.60 15.95 -4.77
CA ALA A 136 7.89 15.01 -3.70
C ALA A 136 8.07 13.57 -4.22
N GLU A 137 7.17 13.09 -5.09
CA GLU A 137 7.29 11.79 -5.77
C GLU A 137 8.64 11.68 -6.51
N ALA A 138 9.01 12.70 -7.27
CA ALA A 138 10.25 12.70 -8.05
C ALA A 138 11.50 12.72 -7.14
N ALA A 139 11.51 13.55 -6.09
CA ALA A 139 12.64 13.65 -5.18
C ALA A 139 12.89 12.35 -4.40
N LEU A 140 11.82 11.66 -3.99
CA LEU A 140 11.91 10.36 -3.32
C LEU A 140 12.30 9.23 -4.29
N ASP A 141 11.80 9.25 -5.52
CA ASP A 141 12.20 8.29 -6.56
C ASP A 141 13.70 8.42 -6.91
N ASP A 142 14.23 9.65 -6.97
CA ASP A 142 15.66 9.92 -7.18
C ASP A 142 16.57 9.24 -6.14
N VAL A 143 16.07 9.00 -4.93
CA VAL A 143 16.81 8.32 -3.86
C VAL A 143 16.44 6.85 -3.68
N GLY A 144 15.60 6.30 -4.58
CA GLY A 144 15.20 4.89 -4.57
C GLY A 144 13.98 4.57 -3.70
N LEU A 145 13.26 5.57 -3.20
CA LEU A 145 12.00 5.41 -2.47
C LEU A 145 10.81 5.61 -3.39
N VAL A 146 10.23 4.50 -3.86
CA VAL A 146 9.08 4.51 -4.78
C VAL A 146 7.78 4.70 -4.02
N ILE A 147 7.19 5.88 -4.17
CA ILE A 147 5.89 6.26 -3.60
C ILE A 147 4.96 6.77 -4.69
N ASN A 148 3.76 7.20 -4.33
CA ASN A 148 2.85 7.83 -5.30
C ASN A 148 2.45 9.23 -4.85
N LYS A 149 2.47 10.20 -5.78
CA LYS A 149 1.70 11.42 -5.57
C LYS A 149 0.22 11.08 -5.44
N ASN A 150 -0.49 11.80 -4.59
CA ASN A 150 -1.90 11.54 -4.30
C ASN A 150 -2.66 12.83 -4.01
N THR A 151 -3.91 12.88 -4.47
CA THR A 151 -4.83 13.94 -4.05
C THR A 151 -5.17 13.78 -2.56
N VAL A 152 -5.40 14.90 -1.88
CA VAL A 152 -5.80 14.95 -0.48
C VAL A 152 -7.22 15.52 -0.35
N PRO A 153 -7.92 15.32 0.77
CA PRO A 153 -9.22 15.92 0.98
C PRO A 153 -9.19 17.45 0.78
N GLY A 154 -10.14 17.98 0.00
CA GLY A 154 -10.16 19.41 -0.35
C GLY A 154 -9.04 19.82 -1.33
N GLU A 155 -8.56 18.91 -2.16
CA GLU A 155 -7.54 19.17 -3.18
C GLU A 155 -7.92 20.31 -4.12
N THR A 156 -6.97 21.21 -4.36
CA THR A 156 -7.15 22.37 -5.27
C THR A 156 -6.20 22.31 -6.48
N ARG A 157 -5.16 21.49 -6.41
CA ARG A 157 -4.23 21.28 -7.53
C ARG A 157 -4.78 20.24 -8.49
N SER A 158 -4.29 20.24 -9.73
CA SER A 158 -4.62 19.22 -10.73
C SER A 158 -4.26 17.80 -10.22
N PRO A 159 -5.02 16.74 -10.57
CA PRO A 159 -4.65 15.35 -10.27
C PRO A 159 -3.28 14.91 -10.81
N MET A 160 -2.72 15.65 -11.79
CA MET A 160 -1.38 15.40 -12.33
C MET A 160 -0.26 16.02 -11.48
N VAL A 161 -0.60 16.89 -10.53
CA VAL A 161 0.32 17.63 -9.66
C VAL A 161 0.16 17.21 -8.21
N THR A 162 -1.05 17.30 -7.67
CA THR A 162 -1.49 16.93 -6.32
C THR A 162 -0.80 17.72 -5.19
N SER A 163 -1.35 17.61 -3.99
CA SER A 163 -0.81 18.23 -2.78
C SER A 163 -0.36 17.22 -1.73
N GLY A 164 -0.37 15.95 -2.05
CA GLY A 164 0.05 14.90 -1.12
C GLY A 164 0.77 13.75 -1.78
N ILE A 165 1.25 12.86 -0.93
CA ILE A 165 1.88 11.60 -1.31
C ILE A 165 1.25 10.45 -0.54
N ARG A 166 1.32 9.25 -1.13
CA ARG A 166 0.85 8.00 -0.52
C ARG A 166 2.00 7.04 -0.37
N ILE A 167 2.20 6.53 0.84
CA ILE A 167 3.23 5.57 1.19
C ILE A 167 2.57 4.31 1.72
N GLY A 168 3.07 3.14 1.36
CA GLY A 168 2.53 1.86 1.80
C GLY A 168 3.62 0.88 2.19
N THR A 169 3.32 -0.03 3.12
CA THR A 169 4.28 -0.91 3.78
C THR A 169 4.31 -2.38 3.32
N PRO A 170 3.32 -2.93 2.56
CA PRO A 170 3.31 -4.37 2.25
C PRO A 170 4.54 -4.90 1.55
N ALA A 171 5.12 -4.13 0.61
CA ALA A 171 6.28 -4.57 -0.16
C ALA A 171 7.54 -4.68 0.71
N VAL A 172 7.79 -3.69 1.56
CA VAL A 172 8.93 -3.69 2.47
C VAL A 172 8.77 -4.70 3.60
N THR A 173 7.54 -4.90 4.12
CA THR A 173 7.25 -5.97 5.08
C THR A 173 7.51 -7.36 4.47
N THR A 174 7.18 -7.57 3.18
CA THR A 174 7.52 -8.81 2.47
C THR A 174 9.04 -9.04 2.37
N ARG A 175 9.84 -7.98 2.36
CA ARG A 175 11.31 -8.05 2.41
C ARG A 175 11.86 -8.36 3.80
N GLY A 176 11.04 -8.29 4.84
CA GLY A 176 11.43 -8.52 6.23
C GLY A 176 11.64 -7.24 7.05
N PHE A 177 11.24 -6.06 6.55
CA PHE A 177 11.30 -4.82 7.33
C PHE A 177 10.37 -4.92 8.54
N GLY A 178 10.90 -4.51 9.69
CA GLY A 178 10.17 -4.28 10.92
C GLY A 178 10.06 -2.78 11.23
N GLU A 179 9.70 -2.49 12.48
CA GLU A 179 9.49 -1.12 12.95
C GLU A 179 10.77 -0.30 12.93
N GLU A 180 11.92 -0.90 13.24
CA GLU A 180 13.23 -0.22 13.25
C GLU A 180 13.62 0.26 11.84
N GLU A 181 13.40 -0.55 10.82
CA GLU A 181 13.64 -0.15 9.43
C GLU A 181 12.63 0.91 8.97
N MET A 182 11.40 0.86 9.48
CA MET A 182 10.39 1.87 9.16
C MET A 182 10.67 3.22 9.82
N GLU A 183 11.30 3.25 11.00
CA GLU A 183 11.84 4.48 11.59
C GLU A 183 12.89 5.08 10.65
N ALA A 184 13.86 4.29 10.21
CA ALA A 184 14.90 4.74 9.29
C ALA A 184 14.33 5.25 7.95
N VAL A 185 13.32 4.58 7.39
CA VAL A 185 12.61 5.02 6.18
C VAL A 185 11.89 6.35 6.42
N GLY A 186 11.21 6.49 7.55
CA GLY A 186 10.52 7.73 7.91
C GLY A 186 11.45 8.93 8.00
N GLU A 187 12.62 8.76 8.63
CA GLU A 187 13.66 9.80 8.69
C GLU A 187 14.16 10.18 7.29
N VAL A 188 14.41 9.20 6.42
CA VAL A 188 14.86 9.48 5.04
C VAL A 188 13.78 10.25 4.28
N VAL A 189 12.51 9.84 4.39
CA VAL A 189 11.40 10.55 3.73
C VAL A 189 11.34 12.00 4.21
N ALA A 190 11.35 12.25 5.52
CA ALA A 190 11.28 13.60 6.08
C ALA A 190 12.46 14.47 5.61
N THR A 191 13.68 13.95 5.71
CA THR A 191 14.90 14.67 5.31
C THR A 191 14.88 15.06 3.82
N VAL A 192 14.44 14.17 2.93
CA VAL A 192 14.35 14.47 1.49
C VAL A 192 13.24 15.47 1.19
N LEU A 193 12.11 15.44 1.92
CA LEU A 193 11.03 16.41 1.72
C LEU A 193 11.40 17.81 2.21
N ASP A 194 12.23 17.92 3.26
CA ASP A 194 12.72 19.22 3.76
C ASP A 194 13.65 19.92 2.74
N ASP A 195 14.52 19.16 2.05
CA ASP A 195 15.46 19.70 1.06
C ASP A 195 15.48 18.87 -0.24
N PRO A 196 14.40 18.86 -1.02
CA PRO A 196 14.20 17.92 -2.14
C PRO A 196 15.12 18.16 -3.34
N THR A 197 15.87 19.27 -3.34
CA THR A 197 16.81 19.65 -4.43
C THR A 197 18.26 19.60 -4.03
N ASP A 198 18.57 19.34 -2.76
CA ASP A 198 19.95 19.30 -2.28
C ASP A 198 20.63 17.97 -2.66
N ASP A 199 21.72 18.04 -3.41
CA ASP A 199 22.47 16.89 -3.91
C ASP A 199 23.17 16.11 -2.78
N GLU A 200 23.53 16.76 -1.67
CA GLU A 200 24.15 16.08 -0.52
C GLU A 200 23.13 15.28 0.28
N VAL A 201 21.96 15.87 0.51
CA VAL A 201 20.81 15.19 1.11
C VAL A 201 20.42 13.96 0.28
N LYS A 202 20.26 14.11 -1.03
CA LYS A 202 19.93 12.98 -1.92
C LYS A 202 20.98 11.87 -1.91
N ARG A 203 22.26 12.24 -1.89
CA ARG A 203 23.34 11.24 -1.86
C ARG A 203 23.35 10.44 -0.56
N GLU A 204 23.18 11.10 0.59
CA GLU A 204 23.09 10.43 1.89
C GLU A 204 21.84 9.56 1.99
N ALA A 205 20.68 10.07 1.54
CA ALA A 205 19.43 9.32 1.48
C ALA A 205 19.55 8.06 0.61
N SER A 206 20.09 8.20 -0.61
CA SER A 206 20.34 7.05 -1.50
C SER A 206 21.22 5.99 -0.85
N TRP A 207 22.30 6.39 -0.18
CA TRP A 207 23.18 5.46 0.51
C TRP A 207 22.44 4.71 1.63
N ARG A 208 21.61 5.39 2.41
CA ARG A 208 20.79 4.75 3.46
C ARG A 208 19.79 3.76 2.87
N VAL A 209 19.12 4.12 1.77
CA VAL A 209 18.17 3.25 1.06
C VAL A 209 18.88 2.02 0.47
N GLU A 210 20.05 2.20 -0.17
CA GLU A 210 20.85 1.09 -0.71
C GLU A 210 21.22 0.09 0.39
N ARG A 211 21.70 0.57 1.54
CA ARG A 211 22.01 -0.30 2.69
C ARG A 211 20.82 -1.13 3.16
N LEU A 212 19.65 -0.50 3.33
CA LEU A 212 18.43 -1.23 3.69
C LEU A 212 18.06 -2.26 2.63
N CYS A 213 18.21 -1.93 1.35
CA CYS A 213 17.94 -2.84 0.26
C CYS A 213 18.90 -4.04 0.19
N ASP A 214 20.17 -3.82 0.53
CA ASP A 214 21.20 -4.89 0.56
C ASP A 214 21.00 -5.83 1.75
N GLU A 215 20.63 -5.28 2.92
CA GLU A 215 20.36 -6.06 4.12
C GLU A 215 19.09 -6.91 4.01
N PHE A 216 18.07 -6.39 3.34
CA PHE A 216 16.76 -7.02 3.15
C PHE A 216 16.51 -7.32 1.67
N ALA A 217 17.32 -8.16 1.07
CA ALA A 217 17.19 -8.55 -0.34
C ALA A 217 15.88 -9.30 -0.61
N VAL A 218 15.25 -9.04 -1.78
CA VAL A 218 13.98 -9.71 -2.17
C VAL A 218 14.20 -11.18 -2.50
N TYR A 219 15.36 -11.50 -3.08
CA TYR A 219 15.77 -12.86 -3.48
C TYR A 219 17.18 -13.15 -2.94
N GLU A 220 17.35 -14.35 -2.39
CA GLU A 220 18.66 -14.91 -2.02
C GLU A 220 19.43 -15.40 -3.24
#